data_2989bb6d4487566ce81c52f84f9d92c0
#
_entry.id   2989bb6d4487566ce81c52f84f9d92c0
#
_cell.length_a   1.000
_cell.length_b   1.000
_cell.length_c   1.000
_cell.angle_alpha   90.00
_cell.angle_beta   90.00
_cell.angle_gamma   90.00
#
_symmetry.space_group_name_H-M   'P 1'
#
loop_
_entity.id
_entity.type
_entity.pdbx_description
1 polymer ?
#
loop_
_entity_poly.entity_id
_entity_poly.type
_entity_poly.pdbx_seq_one_letter_code
_entity_poly.pdbx_strand_id
1 'polypeptide(L)'
;MYIRIVNLKFTSKIDADAMQALAKYEMINNLPGIMSIETIQVSGLHSIGILKFENKESAEKSKEVYINNMKKNPNIRVEIFEGERLFIVEKS
;
A
#
# COMPACT_ATOMS: atom_id res chain seq x y z
N MET A 1 -5.06 -4.85 -14.74
CA MET A 1 -4.61 -4.02 -13.58
C MET A 1 -4.64 -4.84 -12.31
N TYR A 2 -3.53 -4.91 -11.63
CA TYR A 2 -3.38 -5.67 -10.39
C TYR A 2 -3.48 -4.74 -9.19
N ILE A 3 -4.32 -5.09 -8.22
CA ILE A 3 -4.63 -4.23 -7.07
C ILE A 3 -4.12 -4.90 -5.79
N ARG A 4 -3.41 -4.14 -4.97
CA ARG A 4 -3.01 -4.56 -3.62
C ARG A 4 -3.68 -3.65 -2.60
N ILE A 5 -4.35 -4.27 -1.64
CA ILE A 5 -4.93 -3.56 -0.51
C ILE A 5 -4.10 -3.88 0.72
N VAL A 6 -3.60 -2.84 1.38
CA VAL A 6 -2.74 -2.98 2.54
C VAL A 6 -3.44 -2.37 3.74
N ASN A 7 -3.80 -3.21 4.70
CA ASN A 7 -4.41 -2.76 5.94
C ASN A 7 -3.31 -2.54 6.97
N LEU A 8 -3.17 -1.31 7.45
CA LEU A 8 -2.08 -0.89 8.32
C LEU A 8 -2.63 -0.37 9.65
N LYS A 9 -2.19 -1.00 10.75
CA LYS A 9 -2.49 -0.52 12.10
C LYS A 9 -1.20 -0.15 12.79
N PHE A 10 -1.15 1.05 13.33
CA PHE A 10 0.04 1.64 13.95
C PHE A 10 -0.13 1.73 15.45
N THR A 11 1.00 1.79 16.17
CA THR A 11 1.01 2.02 17.62
C THR A 11 1.26 3.48 17.97
N SER A 12 1.67 4.30 17.01
CA SER A 12 1.92 5.73 17.24
C SER A 12 1.59 6.55 16.00
N LYS A 13 1.29 7.83 16.22
CA LYS A 13 1.04 8.77 15.13
C LYS A 13 2.31 9.04 14.30
N ILE A 14 3.47 9.01 14.94
CA ILE A 14 4.74 9.20 14.23
C ILE A 14 4.94 8.13 13.18
N ASP A 15 4.67 6.86 13.52
CA ASP A 15 4.77 5.77 12.56
C ASP A 15 3.75 5.90 11.44
N ALA A 16 2.53 6.32 11.77
CA ALA A 16 1.48 6.54 10.76
C ALA A 16 1.88 7.66 9.77
N ASP A 17 2.38 8.79 10.28
CA ASP A 17 2.81 9.90 9.46
C ASP A 17 4.02 9.53 8.58
N ALA A 18 4.96 8.77 9.14
CA ALA A 18 6.13 8.28 8.41
C ALA A 18 5.72 7.38 7.24
N MET A 19 4.71 6.52 7.43
CA MET A 19 4.22 5.65 6.36
C MET A 19 3.57 6.46 5.25
N GLN A 20 2.81 7.50 5.59
CA GLN A 20 2.22 8.38 4.57
C GLN A 20 3.29 9.08 3.74
N ALA A 21 4.33 9.58 4.38
CA ALA A 21 5.44 10.22 3.68
C ALA A 21 6.17 9.23 2.77
N LEU A 22 6.40 8.01 3.24
CA LEU A 22 7.01 6.95 2.44
C LEU A 22 6.20 6.69 1.17
N ALA A 23 4.88 6.55 1.29
CA ALA A 23 4.01 6.30 0.14
C ALA A 23 4.02 7.46 -0.85
N LYS A 24 3.90 8.70 -0.36
CA LYS A 24 3.80 9.89 -1.20
C LYS A 24 5.09 10.21 -1.96
N TYR A 25 6.24 10.01 -1.32
CA TYR A 25 7.51 10.53 -1.84
C TYR A 25 8.47 9.45 -2.33
N GLU A 26 8.40 8.24 -1.80
CA GLU A 26 9.30 7.17 -2.20
C GLU A 26 8.60 6.07 -2.99
N MET A 27 7.56 5.48 -2.46
CA MET A 27 6.93 4.32 -3.09
C MET A 27 6.38 4.65 -4.48
N ILE A 28 5.74 5.81 -4.63
CA ILE A 28 5.18 6.19 -5.93
C ILE A 28 6.26 6.36 -7.01
N ASN A 29 7.48 6.66 -6.63
CA ASN A 29 8.57 6.86 -7.57
C ASN A 29 9.44 5.62 -7.78
N ASN A 30 9.41 4.66 -6.89
CA ASN A 30 10.37 3.56 -6.87
C ASN A 30 9.79 2.16 -7.03
N LEU A 31 8.50 1.97 -6.81
CA LEU A 31 7.92 0.64 -6.97
C LEU A 31 7.74 0.27 -8.44
N PRO A 32 8.22 -0.92 -8.86
CA PRO A 32 8.06 -1.36 -10.25
C PRO A 32 6.59 -1.42 -10.65
N GLY A 33 6.27 -0.83 -11.81
CA GLY A 33 4.94 -0.90 -12.39
C GLY A 33 3.82 -0.25 -11.58
N ILE A 34 4.16 0.57 -10.58
CA ILE A 34 3.16 1.27 -9.80
C ILE A 34 2.48 2.35 -10.64
N MET A 35 1.17 2.41 -10.59
CA MET A 35 0.38 3.39 -11.34
C MET A 35 -0.26 4.41 -10.42
N SER A 36 -0.68 3.99 -9.24
CA SER A 36 -1.24 4.92 -8.27
C SER A 36 -1.21 4.33 -6.87
N ILE A 37 -1.18 5.21 -5.88
CA ILE A 37 -1.30 4.87 -4.47
C ILE A 37 -2.38 5.77 -3.88
N GLU A 38 -3.39 5.13 -3.28
CA GLU A 38 -4.47 5.83 -2.59
C GLU A 38 -4.46 5.38 -1.15
N THR A 39 -4.61 6.32 -0.23
CA THR A 39 -4.64 5.99 1.20
C THR A 39 -5.92 6.52 1.82
N ILE A 40 -6.59 5.64 2.57
CA ILE A 40 -7.79 5.96 3.31
C ILE A 40 -7.45 5.95 4.79
N GLN A 41 -7.77 7.03 5.50
CA GLN A 41 -7.60 7.08 6.94
C GLN A 41 -8.89 6.62 7.62
N VAL A 42 -8.82 5.43 8.24
CA VAL A 42 -9.96 4.87 8.99
C VAL A 42 -10.03 5.53 10.37
N SER A 43 -8.88 5.71 11.00
CA SER A 43 -8.74 6.41 12.28
C SER A 43 -7.32 6.98 12.36
N GLY A 44 -6.97 7.62 13.46
CA GLY A 44 -5.64 8.18 13.65
C GLY A 44 -4.49 7.18 13.56
N LEU A 45 -4.77 5.90 13.88
CA LEU A 45 -3.76 4.84 13.88
C LEU A 45 -4.10 3.69 12.92
N HIS A 46 -5.07 3.88 12.04
CA HIS A 46 -5.50 2.84 11.12
C HIS A 46 -5.69 3.42 9.72
N SER A 47 -4.93 2.90 8.76
CA SER A 47 -4.99 3.33 7.36
C SER A 47 -5.13 2.13 6.44
N ILE A 48 -5.75 2.36 5.28
CA ILE A 48 -5.83 1.38 4.22
C ILE A 48 -5.19 1.98 2.98
N GLY A 49 -4.17 1.30 2.46
CA GLY A 49 -3.54 1.68 1.20
C GLY A 49 -4.09 0.87 0.05
N ILE A 50 -4.34 1.52 -1.08
CA ILE A 50 -4.75 0.86 -2.31
C ILE A 50 -3.68 1.17 -3.36
N LEU A 51 -2.94 0.13 -3.75
CA LEU A 51 -1.86 0.23 -4.71
C LEU A 51 -2.29 -0.41 -6.02
N LYS A 52 -2.19 0.34 -7.11
CA LYS A 52 -2.52 -0.15 -8.44
C LYS A 52 -1.24 -0.37 -9.22
N PHE A 53 -1.07 -1.60 -9.72
CA PHE A 53 0.10 -1.99 -10.52
C PHE A 53 -0.33 -2.35 -11.93
N GLU A 54 0.57 -2.20 -12.87
CA GLU A 54 0.33 -2.60 -14.27
C GLU A 54 -0.03 -4.07 -14.38
N ASN A 55 0.66 -4.93 -13.62
CA ASN A 55 0.48 -6.37 -13.67
C ASN A 55 0.94 -7.03 -12.37
N LYS A 56 0.62 -8.32 -12.24
CA LYS A 56 0.97 -9.11 -11.06
C LYS A 56 2.47 -9.23 -10.85
N GLU A 57 3.23 -9.36 -11.92
CA GLU A 57 4.69 -9.49 -11.84
C GLU A 57 5.34 -8.28 -11.17
N SER A 58 4.92 -7.08 -11.57
CA SER A 58 5.40 -5.83 -10.95
C SER A 58 5.05 -5.77 -9.47
N ALA A 59 3.82 -6.17 -9.13
CA ALA A 59 3.37 -6.19 -7.74
C ALA A 59 4.22 -7.14 -6.90
N GLU A 60 4.55 -8.32 -7.42
CA GLU A 60 5.38 -9.29 -6.71
C GLU A 60 6.80 -8.76 -6.48
N LYS A 61 7.39 -8.10 -7.47
CA LYS A 61 8.70 -7.49 -7.33
C LYS A 61 8.72 -6.41 -6.25
N SER A 62 7.63 -5.67 -6.11
CA SER A 62 7.54 -4.60 -5.12
C SER A 62 7.54 -5.10 -3.68
N LYS A 63 7.13 -6.33 -3.42
CA LYS A 63 7.09 -6.89 -2.07
C LYS A 63 8.47 -6.94 -1.42
N GLU A 64 9.50 -7.22 -2.20
CA GLU A 64 10.86 -7.32 -1.68
C GLU A 64 11.41 -5.98 -1.21
N VAL A 65 10.88 -4.88 -1.76
CA VAL A 65 11.41 -3.54 -1.47
C VAL A 65 10.86 -2.98 -0.15
N TYR A 66 9.55 -3.02 0.04
CA TYR A 66 8.94 -2.35 1.19
C TYR A 66 8.13 -3.27 2.12
N ILE A 67 7.36 -4.19 1.56
CA ILE A 67 6.40 -4.95 2.35
C ILE A 67 7.06 -5.88 3.35
N ASN A 68 8.15 -6.55 2.96
CA ASN A 68 8.86 -7.43 3.88
C ASN A 68 9.45 -6.64 5.05
N ASN A 69 9.91 -5.42 4.81
CA ASN A 69 10.41 -4.56 5.88
C ASN A 69 9.29 -4.10 6.82
N MET A 70 8.13 -3.77 6.27
CA MET A 70 6.97 -3.40 7.08
C MET A 70 6.50 -4.53 7.97
N LYS A 71 6.46 -5.76 7.46
CA LYS A 71 6.04 -6.93 8.23
C LYS A 71 6.98 -7.25 9.38
N LYS A 72 8.24 -6.86 9.29
CA LYS A 72 9.23 -7.05 10.35
C LYS A 72 9.19 -5.98 11.44
N ASN A 73 8.47 -4.88 11.18
CA ASN A 73 8.36 -3.80 12.14
C ASN A 73 7.32 -4.15 13.21
N PRO A 74 7.72 -4.30 14.50
CA PRO A 74 6.79 -4.69 15.55
C PRO A 74 5.73 -3.64 15.88
N ASN A 75 5.92 -2.41 15.42
CA ASN A 75 5.00 -1.30 15.67
C ASN A 75 3.93 -1.16 14.60
N ILE A 76 3.95 -2.01 13.58
CA ILE A 76 3.00 -1.95 12.47
C ILE A 76 2.39 -3.34 12.24
N ARG A 77 1.07 -3.42 12.29
CA ARG A 77 0.33 -4.61 11.87
C ARG A 77 -0.02 -4.46 10.40
N VAL A 78 0.34 -5.44 9.60
CA VAL A 78 0.14 -5.40 8.16
C VAL A 78 -0.68 -6.61 7.72
N GLU A 79 -1.82 -6.36 7.09
CA GLU A 79 -2.60 -7.37 6.39
C GLU A 79 -2.69 -6.98 4.93
N ILE A 80 -2.50 -7.94 4.04
CA ILE A 80 -2.45 -7.67 2.60
C ILE A 80 -3.45 -8.56 1.88
N PHE A 81 -4.25 -7.93 1.04
CA PHE A 81 -5.16 -8.61 0.10
C PHE A 81 -4.81 -8.13 -1.29
N GLU A 82 -4.68 -9.02 -2.24
CA GLU A 82 -4.35 -8.60 -3.59
C GLU A 82 -4.94 -9.52 -4.64
N GLY A 83 -5.19 -8.95 -5.81
CA GLY A 83 -5.73 -9.70 -6.93
C GLY A 83 -5.88 -8.85 -8.17
N GLU A 84 -6.25 -9.49 -9.25
CA GLU A 84 -6.54 -8.81 -10.51
C GLU A 84 -7.87 -8.08 -10.38
N ARG A 85 -7.91 -6.83 -10.86
CA ARG A 85 -9.18 -6.10 -10.90
C ARG A 85 -10.16 -6.86 -11.79
N LEU A 86 -11.31 -7.21 -11.24
CA LEU A 86 -12.34 -7.87 -12.01
C LEU A 86 -13.03 -6.89 -12.97
N PHE A 87 -13.45 -5.75 -12.42
CA PHE A 87 -13.98 -4.65 -13.23
C PHE A 87 -13.97 -3.36 -12.43
N ILE A 88 -14.15 -2.26 -13.14
CA ILE A 88 -14.40 -0.96 -12.51
C ILE A 88 -15.60 -0.34 -13.25
N VAL A 89 -16.50 0.26 -12.52
CA VAL A 89 -17.60 1.02 -13.08
C VAL A 89 -17.61 2.38 -12.42
N GLU A 90 -17.68 3.41 -13.23
CA GLU A 90 -17.71 4.78 -12.76
C GLU A 90 -18.99 5.46 -13.24
N LYS A 91 -19.56 6.27 -12.37
CA LYS A 91 -20.74 7.06 -12.73
C LYS A 91 -20.28 8.31 -13.44
N SER A 92 -20.85 8.53 -14.63
CA SER A 92 -20.53 9.72 -15.44
C SER A 92 -21.34 10.93 -15.01
#